data_31161eb274df2fa9a74d6502ac1a8e75
#
_entry.id   31161eb274df2fa9a74d6502ac1a8e75
#
_cell.length_a   1.000
_cell.length_b   1.000
_cell.length_c   1.000
_cell.angle_alpha   90.00
_cell.angle_beta   90.00
_cell.angle_gamma   90.00
#
_symmetry.space_group_name_H-M   'P 1'
#
loop_
_entity.id
_entity.type
_entity.pdbx_description
1 polymer ?
#
loop_
_entity_poly.entity_id
_entity_poly.type
_entity_poly.pdbx_seq_one_letter_code
_entity_poly.pdbx_strand_id
1 'polypeptide(L)'
;MSTLILTLPLARSGPATEYPYTLSPDGHNATRHARASAALLPAMGRAASEVVAVVPVRALSWQRVTLPPGISLQSPRLRAVLEGLLEERLLDDPAQLHFALQPGARPGTPAWVAICDRAWLRESLQALEAAGHPPARVVPELAPASDGPCELHALGTPEEAHLVITGHGPEQSVAVLPLSGAALTLAGPLVLGDEPPAILAEPAVATLAEKLLGRPVQLRTDSERALRAARSDWDLAQFDLASSGRTRALRKF
;
A
#
# COMPACT_ATOMS: atom_id res chain seq x y z
N MET A 1 -11.08 -6.50 -18.39
CA MET A 1 -9.68 -6.06 -18.54
C MET A 1 -8.84 -6.90 -17.58
N SER A 2 -7.91 -7.71 -18.08
CA SER A 2 -7.15 -8.59 -17.20
C SER A 2 -6.08 -7.80 -16.45
N THR A 3 -5.92 -8.09 -15.15
CA THR A 3 -5.00 -7.38 -14.27
C THR A 3 -4.00 -8.36 -13.67
N LEU A 4 -2.71 -8.04 -13.77
CA LEU A 4 -1.64 -8.68 -13.03
C LEU A 4 -1.31 -7.78 -11.83
N ILE A 5 -1.54 -8.28 -10.63
CA ILE A 5 -1.30 -7.58 -9.37
C ILE A 5 -0.04 -8.18 -8.75
N LEU A 6 0.95 -7.36 -8.48
CA LEU A 6 2.27 -7.75 -7.96
C LEU A 6 2.50 -7.09 -6.61
N THR A 7 2.74 -7.85 -5.55
CA THR A 7 3.16 -7.28 -4.27
C THR A 7 4.67 -7.08 -4.26
N LEU A 8 5.13 -5.86 -3.99
CA LEU A 8 6.55 -5.55 -3.91
C LEU A 8 7.18 -6.19 -2.65
N PRO A 9 8.41 -6.69 -2.74
CA PRO A 9 9.13 -7.22 -1.58
C PRO A 9 9.60 -6.08 -0.67
N LEU A 10 9.64 -6.29 0.64
CA LEU A 10 10.21 -5.32 1.58
C LEU A 10 11.73 -5.15 1.41
N ALA A 11 12.42 -6.24 1.08
CA ALA A 11 13.84 -6.20 0.75
C ALA A 11 14.07 -5.55 -0.63
N ARG A 12 15.26 -5.03 -0.87
CA ARG A 12 15.65 -4.53 -2.19
C ARG A 12 15.57 -5.64 -3.23
N SER A 13 15.03 -5.30 -4.40
CA SER A 13 14.85 -6.24 -5.49
C SER A 13 16.20 -6.69 -6.09
N GLY A 14 16.33 -7.99 -6.30
CA GLY A 14 17.50 -8.61 -6.95
C GLY A 14 17.05 -9.69 -7.95
N PRO A 15 17.99 -10.32 -8.68
CA PRO A 15 17.64 -11.31 -9.71
C PRO A 15 16.83 -12.51 -9.20
N ALA A 16 17.05 -12.91 -7.94
CA ALA A 16 16.34 -14.03 -7.29
C ALA A 16 15.10 -13.60 -6.51
N THR A 17 14.73 -12.32 -6.55
CA THR A 17 13.55 -11.83 -5.83
C THR A 17 12.28 -12.43 -6.39
N GLU A 18 11.48 -13.04 -5.51
CA GLU A 18 10.15 -13.54 -5.85
C GLU A 18 9.08 -12.53 -5.49
N TYR A 19 8.16 -12.33 -6.41
CA TYR A 19 6.99 -11.48 -6.26
C TYR A 19 5.75 -12.32 -6.07
N PRO A 20 4.99 -12.16 -4.95
CA PRO A 20 3.63 -12.64 -4.90
C PRO A 20 2.83 -11.96 -6.01
N TYR A 21 2.08 -12.76 -6.78
CA TYR A 21 1.24 -12.21 -7.82
C TYR A 21 -0.14 -12.81 -7.83
N THR A 22 -1.11 -12.01 -8.25
CA THR A 22 -2.49 -12.40 -8.46
C THR A 22 -2.91 -12.03 -9.88
N LEU A 23 -3.46 -13.00 -10.63
CA LEU A 23 -4.10 -12.74 -11.91
C LEU A 23 -5.60 -12.62 -11.72
N SER A 24 -6.17 -11.58 -12.31
CA SER A 24 -7.61 -11.36 -12.33
C SER A 24 -8.08 -11.00 -13.75
N PRO A 25 -9.11 -11.64 -14.28
CA PRO A 25 -9.67 -11.31 -15.59
C PRO A 25 -10.58 -10.08 -15.54
N ASP A 26 -11.12 -9.74 -14.38
CA ASP A 26 -12.18 -8.75 -14.19
C ASP A 26 -11.90 -7.73 -13.07
N GLY A 27 -10.76 -7.86 -12.36
CA GLY A 27 -10.41 -7.02 -11.21
C GLY A 27 -11.12 -7.40 -9.90
N HIS A 28 -11.99 -8.41 -9.93
CA HIS A 28 -12.79 -8.84 -8.77
C HIS A 28 -12.48 -10.26 -8.32
N ASN A 29 -12.20 -11.15 -9.26
CA ASN A 29 -11.96 -12.56 -8.98
C ASN A 29 -10.52 -12.94 -9.32
N ALA A 30 -9.86 -13.69 -8.42
CA ALA A 30 -8.55 -14.23 -8.67
C ALA A 30 -8.67 -15.58 -9.43
N THR A 31 -7.98 -15.70 -10.57
CA THR A 31 -7.86 -16.97 -11.28
C THR A 31 -6.57 -17.70 -10.96
N ARG A 32 -5.56 -16.97 -10.49
CA ARG A 32 -4.28 -17.53 -10.07
C ARG A 32 -3.64 -16.66 -9.01
N HIS A 33 -3.11 -17.28 -7.97
CA HIS A 33 -2.23 -16.66 -7.00
C HIS A 33 -1.01 -17.54 -6.79
N ALA A 34 0.20 -16.97 -6.93
CA ALA A 34 1.46 -17.69 -6.77
C ALA A 34 2.62 -16.72 -6.52
N ARG A 35 3.83 -17.27 -6.41
CA ARG A 35 5.07 -16.50 -6.35
C ARG A 35 5.94 -16.85 -7.55
N ALA A 36 6.64 -15.87 -8.10
CA ALA A 36 7.61 -16.07 -9.18
C ALA A 36 8.65 -14.96 -9.19
N SER A 37 9.84 -15.27 -9.69
CA SER A 37 10.81 -14.23 -10.02
C SER A 37 10.28 -13.36 -11.17
N ALA A 38 10.78 -12.13 -11.27
CA ALA A 38 10.32 -11.18 -12.29
C ALA A 38 10.35 -11.74 -13.72
N ALA A 39 11.36 -12.56 -14.03
CA ALA A 39 11.50 -13.20 -15.35
C ALA A 39 10.47 -14.32 -15.64
N LEU A 40 9.87 -14.89 -14.60
CA LEU A 40 8.89 -15.98 -14.68
C LEU A 40 7.45 -15.53 -14.45
N LEU A 41 7.22 -14.23 -14.28
CA LEU A 41 5.88 -13.68 -14.16
C LEU A 41 5.06 -13.94 -15.44
N PRO A 42 3.75 -14.15 -15.33
CA PRO A 42 2.89 -14.39 -16.49
C PRO A 42 2.97 -13.25 -17.49
N ALA A 43 3.23 -13.57 -18.75
CA ALA A 43 3.20 -12.59 -19.82
C ALA A 43 1.78 -12.05 -20.00
N MET A 44 1.64 -10.73 -19.96
CA MET A 44 0.35 -10.07 -20.17
C MET A 44 0.13 -9.86 -21.68
N GLY A 45 -1.03 -10.30 -22.16
CA GLY A 45 -1.44 -10.09 -23.55
C GLY A 45 -1.52 -8.60 -23.91
N ARG A 46 -1.32 -8.26 -25.19
CA ARG A 46 -1.32 -6.86 -25.66
C ARG A 46 -2.67 -6.14 -25.56
N ALA A 47 -3.77 -6.88 -25.47
CA ALA A 47 -5.12 -6.30 -25.46
C ALA A 47 -5.63 -6.13 -24.03
N ALA A 48 -5.88 -4.88 -23.61
CA ALA A 48 -6.58 -4.50 -22.38
C ALA A 48 -6.06 -5.19 -21.10
N SER A 49 -4.74 -5.20 -20.89
CA SER A 49 -4.13 -5.75 -19.67
C SER A 49 -3.42 -4.65 -18.87
N GLU A 50 -3.55 -4.71 -17.56
CA GLU A 50 -2.94 -3.77 -16.62
C GLU A 50 -2.02 -4.52 -15.66
N VAL A 51 -0.87 -3.92 -15.32
CA VAL A 51 0.01 -4.36 -14.23
C VAL A 51 -0.13 -3.35 -13.09
N VAL A 52 -0.48 -3.84 -11.89
CA VAL A 52 -0.60 -3.04 -10.68
C VAL A 52 0.44 -3.50 -9.67
N ALA A 53 1.31 -2.60 -9.22
CA ALA A 53 2.25 -2.87 -8.14
C ALA A 53 1.63 -2.47 -6.81
N VAL A 54 1.61 -3.38 -5.85
CA VAL A 54 1.11 -3.16 -4.48
C VAL A 54 2.32 -2.94 -3.57
N VAL A 55 2.34 -1.80 -2.90
CA VAL A 55 3.34 -1.47 -1.89
C VAL A 55 2.88 -2.02 -0.55
N PRO A 56 3.68 -2.91 0.09
CA PRO A 56 3.32 -3.49 1.38
C PRO A 56 3.12 -2.43 2.45
N VAL A 57 2.18 -2.66 3.35
CA VAL A 57 1.86 -1.72 4.43
C VAL A 57 3.06 -1.40 5.31
N ARG A 58 3.99 -2.35 5.51
CA ARG A 58 5.22 -2.18 6.29
C ARG A 58 6.26 -1.27 5.62
N ALA A 59 6.14 -1.02 4.33
CA ALA A 59 7.01 -0.11 3.59
C ALA A 59 6.49 1.33 3.60
N LEU A 60 5.32 1.58 4.17
CA LEU A 60 4.64 2.87 4.16
C LEU A 60 4.51 3.43 5.57
N SER A 61 4.70 4.74 5.69
CA SER A 61 4.23 5.55 6.80
C SER A 61 3.24 6.60 6.30
N TRP A 62 2.42 7.12 7.19
CA TRP A 62 1.32 8.00 6.85
C TRP A 62 1.37 9.26 7.70
N GLN A 63 1.30 10.42 7.05
CA GLN A 63 1.22 11.72 7.72
C GLN A 63 0.04 12.51 7.18
N ARG A 64 -0.58 13.29 8.06
CA ARG A 64 -1.68 14.16 7.69
C ARG A 64 -1.18 15.60 7.59
N VAL A 65 -1.42 16.24 6.45
CA VAL A 65 -0.99 17.62 6.19
C VAL A 65 -2.17 18.48 5.73
N THR A 66 -2.09 19.79 5.96
CA THR A 66 -2.97 20.76 5.32
C THR A 66 -2.14 21.58 4.37
N LEU A 67 -2.39 21.43 3.07
CA LEU A 67 -1.68 22.19 2.03
C LEU A 67 -2.05 23.67 2.13
N PRO A 68 -1.09 24.58 1.94
CA PRO A 68 -1.38 26.02 1.92
C PRO A 68 -2.44 26.37 0.86
N PRO A 69 -3.34 27.31 1.13
CA PRO A 69 -4.27 27.81 0.12
C PRO A 69 -3.52 28.37 -1.10
N GLY A 70 -4.06 28.10 -2.29
CA GLY A 70 -3.50 28.62 -3.54
C GLY A 70 -2.38 27.81 -4.16
N ILE A 71 -1.89 26.71 -3.50
CA ILE A 71 -0.95 25.82 -4.17
C ILE A 71 -1.67 24.94 -5.20
N SER A 72 -1.10 24.86 -6.40
CA SER A 72 -1.58 23.89 -7.40
C SER A 72 -1.00 22.50 -7.11
N LEU A 73 -1.86 21.48 -7.12
CA LEU A 73 -1.44 20.08 -6.98
C LEU A 73 -0.60 19.58 -8.17
N GLN A 74 -0.59 20.31 -9.27
CA GLN A 74 0.25 20.03 -10.44
C GLN A 74 1.54 20.84 -10.44
N SER A 75 1.76 21.68 -9.42
CA SER A 75 2.94 22.52 -9.32
C SER A 75 4.20 21.65 -9.10
N PRO A 76 5.30 21.91 -9.84
CA PRO A 76 6.58 21.26 -9.53
C PRO A 76 7.11 21.58 -8.13
N ARG A 77 6.59 22.63 -7.48
CA ARG A 77 6.94 23.02 -6.11
C ARG A 77 6.19 22.23 -5.04
N LEU A 78 5.16 21.44 -5.40
CA LEU A 78 4.34 20.70 -4.43
C LEU A 78 5.21 19.77 -3.57
N ARG A 79 6.20 19.09 -4.18
CA ARG A 79 7.12 18.23 -3.44
C ARG A 79 7.87 19.02 -2.36
N ALA A 80 8.46 20.15 -2.69
CA ALA A 80 9.19 20.98 -1.72
C ALA A 80 8.27 21.52 -0.60
N VAL A 81 7.01 21.80 -0.91
CA VAL A 81 6.02 22.18 0.11
C VAL A 81 5.72 21.03 1.05
N LEU A 82 5.57 19.79 0.55
CA LEU A 82 5.38 18.60 1.39
C LEU A 82 6.62 18.35 2.27
N GLU A 83 7.82 18.47 1.72
CA GLU A 83 9.09 18.35 2.46
C GLU A 83 9.10 19.32 3.64
N GLY A 84 8.83 20.59 3.42
CA GLY A 84 8.80 21.60 4.49
C GLY A 84 7.68 21.38 5.53
N LEU A 85 6.51 20.88 5.12
CA LEU A 85 5.42 20.59 6.07
C LEU A 85 5.67 19.35 6.93
N LEU A 86 6.54 18.47 6.49
CA LEU A 86 6.80 17.17 7.11
C LEU A 86 8.16 17.08 7.81
N GLU A 87 9.08 18.03 7.58
CA GLU A 87 10.46 18.02 8.06
C GLU A 87 10.57 17.69 9.56
N GLU A 88 9.77 18.34 10.40
CA GLU A 88 9.76 18.11 11.85
C GLU A 88 9.08 16.81 12.31
N ARG A 89 8.43 16.11 11.40
CA ARG A 89 7.64 14.88 11.68
C ARG A 89 8.30 13.62 11.18
N LEU A 90 9.36 13.75 10.42
CA LEU A 90 10.10 12.65 9.80
C LEU A 90 11.37 12.35 10.58
N LEU A 91 11.70 11.07 10.68
CA LEU A 91 12.98 10.63 11.29
C LEU A 91 14.11 10.61 10.26
N ASP A 92 13.75 10.37 8.99
CA ASP A 92 14.68 10.28 7.86
C ASP A 92 14.74 11.60 7.10
N ASP A 93 15.84 11.82 6.36
CA ASP A 93 16.00 12.97 5.47
C ASP A 93 14.89 12.97 4.40
N PRO A 94 14.07 14.04 4.31
CA PRO A 94 13.00 14.15 3.31
C PRO A 94 13.47 13.94 1.86
N ALA A 95 14.73 14.26 1.55
CA ALA A 95 15.30 14.04 0.22
C ALA A 95 15.41 12.56 -0.16
N GLN A 96 15.53 11.66 0.82
CA GLN A 96 15.58 10.22 0.63
C GLN A 96 14.19 9.57 0.57
N LEU A 97 13.15 10.31 0.92
CA LEU A 97 11.79 9.80 0.97
C LEU A 97 11.02 10.12 -0.31
N HIS A 98 10.12 9.24 -0.65
CA HIS A 98 9.09 9.44 -1.65
C HIS A 98 7.78 9.80 -0.95
N PHE A 99 7.09 10.80 -1.49
CA PHE A 99 5.80 11.25 -1.01
C PHE A 99 4.72 10.95 -2.06
N ALA A 100 3.53 10.59 -1.63
CA ALA A 100 2.37 10.53 -2.49
C ALA A 100 1.16 11.10 -1.75
N LEU A 101 0.52 12.09 -2.37
CA LEU A 101 -0.62 12.79 -1.80
C LEU A 101 -1.92 12.01 -2.08
N GLN A 102 -2.83 12.04 -1.12
CA GLN A 102 -4.16 11.44 -1.20
C GLN A 102 -4.90 11.84 -2.47
N PRO A 103 -5.57 10.89 -3.16
CA PRO A 103 -6.47 11.21 -4.26
C PRO A 103 -7.54 12.22 -3.85
N GLY A 104 -7.82 13.20 -4.73
CA GLY A 104 -8.83 14.21 -4.46
C GLY A 104 -8.47 15.22 -3.37
N ALA A 105 -7.23 15.26 -2.89
CA ALA A 105 -6.75 16.27 -1.94
C ALA A 105 -7.03 17.70 -2.46
N ARG A 106 -7.30 18.63 -1.55
CA ARG A 106 -7.57 20.03 -1.87
C ARG A 106 -6.76 20.94 -0.97
N PRO A 107 -6.20 22.03 -1.52
CA PRO A 107 -5.56 23.05 -0.68
C PRO A 107 -6.51 23.58 0.39
N GLY A 108 -5.99 23.84 1.58
CA GLY A 108 -6.77 24.30 2.73
C GLY A 108 -7.53 23.21 3.49
N THR A 109 -7.53 21.96 3.00
CA THR A 109 -8.16 20.83 3.70
C THR A 109 -7.12 19.79 4.11
N PRO A 110 -7.30 19.11 5.26
CA PRO A 110 -6.41 18.03 5.65
C PRO A 110 -6.43 16.89 4.65
N ALA A 111 -5.24 16.37 4.29
CA ALA A 111 -5.07 15.25 3.37
C ALA A 111 -3.97 14.32 3.88
N TRP A 112 -4.07 13.04 3.54
CA TRP A 112 -3.04 12.05 3.86
C TRP A 112 -1.91 12.10 2.84
N VAL A 113 -0.70 11.87 3.33
CA VAL A 113 0.50 11.67 2.53
C VAL A 113 1.07 10.30 2.87
N ALA A 114 1.20 9.45 1.87
CA ALA A 114 1.94 8.21 1.96
C ALA A 114 3.43 8.50 1.78
N ILE A 115 4.27 7.86 2.59
CA ILE A 115 5.71 8.10 2.64
C ILE A 115 6.43 6.76 2.64
N CYS A 116 7.46 6.61 1.81
CA CYS A 116 8.33 5.43 1.78
C CYS A 116 9.74 5.80 1.33
N ASP A 117 10.67 4.84 1.44
CA ASP A 117 12.02 4.98 0.89
C ASP A 117 11.96 5.15 -0.64
N ARG A 118 12.51 6.26 -1.12
CA ARG A 118 12.49 6.65 -2.53
C ARG A 118 13.34 5.74 -3.40
N ALA A 119 14.51 5.35 -2.90
CA ALA A 119 15.44 4.50 -3.64
C ALA A 119 14.86 3.09 -3.79
N TRP A 120 14.34 2.52 -2.68
CA TRP A 120 13.70 1.22 -2.68
C TRP A 120 12.52 1.15 -3.67
N LEU A 121 11.61 2.13 -3.63
CA LEU A 121 10.46 2.14 -4.54
C LEU A 121 10.89 2.26 -6.00
N ARG A 122 11.83 3.17 -6.29
CA ARG A 122 12.37 3.35 -7.65
C ARG A 122 13.03 2.08 -8.18
N GLU A 123 13.91 1.46 -7.39
CA GLU A 123 14.61 0.22 -7.76
C GLU A 123 13.62 -0.93 -8.01
N SER A 124 12.59 -1.06 -7.16
CA SER A 124 11.55 -2.07 -7.31
C SER A 124 10.74 -1.90 -8.61
N LEU A 125 10.37 -0.67 -8.95
CA LEU A 125 9.65 -0.38 -10.20
C LEU A 125 10.54 -0.60 -11.42
N GLN A 126 11.82 -0.21 -11.36
CA GLN A 126 12.79 -0.44 -12.43
C GLN A 126 13.04 -1.94 -12.67
N ALA A 127 13.09 -2.75 -11.61
CA ALA A 127 13.27 -4.19 -11.74
C ALA A 127 12.08 -4.85 -12.48
N LEU A 128 10.85 -4.44 -12.16
CA LEU A 128 9.65 -4.90 -12.87
C LEU A 128 9.63 -4.43 -14.33
N GLU A 129 10.05 -3.19 -14.58
CA GLU A 129 10.15 -2.63 -15.92
C GLU A 129 11.19 -3.38 -16.79
N ALA A 130 12.38 -3.63 -16.23
CA ALA A 130 13.44 -4.38 -16.92
C ALA A 130 13.00 -5.81 -17.26
N ALA A 131 12.13 -6.41 -16.44
CA ALA A 131 11.55 -7.73 -16.67
C ALA A 131 10.34 -7.73 -17.65
N GLY A 132 9.96 -6.57 -18.20
CA GLY A 132 8.85 -6.46 -19.15
C GLY A 132 7.46 -6.32 -18.51
N HIS A 133 7.39 -6.07 -17.20
CA HIS A 133 6.15 -5.88 -16.43
C HIS A 133 6.03 -4.45 -15.85
N PRO A 134 6.07 -3.40 -16.68
CA PRO A 134 5.99 -2.03 -16.19
C PRO A 134 4.63 -1.79 -15.52
N PRO A 135 4.60 -1.41 -14.23
CA PRO A 135 3.35 -1.09 -13.55
C PRO A 135 2.66 0.12 -14.17
N ALA A 136 1.36 0.00 -14.43
CA ALA A 136 0.52 1.10 -14.85
C ALA A 136 0.08 1.96 -13.66
N ARG A 137 -0.08 1.31 -12.49
CA ARG A 137 -0.39 1.96 -11.21
C ARG A 137 0.44 1.35 -10.09
N VAL A 138 0.73 2.16 -9.08
CA VAL A 138 1.40 1.77 -7.84
C VAL A 138 0.47 2.11 -6.69
N VAL A 139 -0.04 1.12 -5.98
CA VAL A 139 -1.07 1.30 -4.96
C VAL A 139 -0.60 0.81 -3.60
N PRO A 140 -1.07 1.40 -2.48
CA PRO A 140 -0.79 0.86 -1.16
C PRO A 140 -1.60 -0.42 -0.91
N GLU A 141 -1.04 -1.36 -0.18
CA GLU A 141 -1.74 -2.56 0.29
C GLU A 141 -2.95 -2.21 1.16
N LEU A 142 -2.75 -1.28 2.09
CA LEU A 142 -3.76 -0.68 2.95
C LEU A 142 -3.51 0.82 3.03
N ALA A 143 -4.56 1.61 3.07
CA ALA A 143 -4.49 3.08 3.15
C ALA A 143 -5.45 3.61 4.22
N PRO A 144 -5.23 4.83 4.73
CA PRO A 144 -6.21 5.51 5.57
C PRO A 144 -7.55 5.58 4.86
N ALA A 145 -8.61 5.15 5.53
CA ALA A 145 -9.96 5.25 5.01
C ALA A 145 -10.56 6.62 5.41
N SER A 146 -11.19 7.29 4.47
CA SER A 146 -11.94 8.52 4.77
C SER A 146 -13.30 8.21 5.40
N ASP A 147 -13.86 7.07 5.04
CA ASP A 147 -15.18 6.61 5.47
C ASP A 147 -15.15 5.10 5.68
N GLY A 148 -15.77 4.62 6.75
CA GLY A 148 -15.87 3.20 7.07
C GLY A 148 -15.47 2.86 8.51
N PRO A 149 -15.80 1.67 8.97
CA PRO A 149 -15.41 1.21 10.29
C PRO A 149 -13.89 0.98 10.39
N CYS A 150 -13.39 1.04 11.61
CA CYS A 150 -12.04 0.54 11.89
C CYS A 150 -11.96 -0.95 11.54
N GLU A 151 -10.87 -1.36 10.90
CA GLU A 151 -10.57 -2.76 10.61
C GLU A 151 -9.22 -3.14 11.22
N LEU A 152 -9.14 -4.34 11.75
CA LEU A 152 -7.90 -4.95 12.23
C LEU A 152 -7.48 -6.03 11.23
N HIS A 153 -6.24 -5.97 10.77
CA HIS A 153 -5.70 -6.97 9.85
C HIS A 153 -4.52 -7.68 10.52
N ALA A 154 -4.66 -8.98 10.77
CA ALA A 154 -3.56 -9.84 11.23
C ALA A 154 -2.90 -10.47 10.01
N LEU A 155 -1.64 -10.12 9.77
CA LEU A 155 -0.89 -10.44 8.56
C LEU A 155 0.47 -11.06 8.90
N GLY A 156 1.01 -11.82 7.95
CA GLY A 156 2.35 -12.37 8.02
C GLY A 156 2.40 -13.86 8.36
N THR A 157 3.50 -14.30 8.93
CA THR A 157 3.70 -15.67 9.41
C THR A 157 3.62 -15.73 10.93
N PRO A 158 3.47 -16.90 11.55
CA PRO A 158 3.45 -17.00 13.03
C PRO A 158 4.68 -16.39 13.70
N GLU A 159 5.85 -16.42 13.03
CA GLU A 159 7.12 -15.89 13.52
C GLU A 159 7.23 -14.38 13.35
N GLU A 160 6.59 -13.84 12.31
CA GLU A 160 6.62 -12.42 11.95
C GLU A 160 5.20 -11.87 11.77
N ALA A 161 4.31 -12.20 12.70
CA ALA A 161 2.94 -11.72 12.67
C ALA A 161 2.86 -10.24 13.06
N HIS A 162 2.08 -9.47 12.34
CA HIS A 162 1.79 -8.08 12.66
C HIS A 162 0.31 -7.76 12.57
N LEU A 163 -0.11 -6.81 13.39
CA LEU A 163 -1.44 -6.25 13.40
C LEU A 163 -1.41 -4.92 12.68
N VAL A 164 -2.23 -4.77 11.66
CA VAL A 164 -2.46 -3.49 11.00
C VAL A 164 -3.82 -2.98 11.42
N ILE A 165 -3.86 -1.74 11.89
CA ILE A 165 -5.09 -1.05 12.27
C ILE A 165 -5.34 0.01 11.21
N THR A 166 -6.46 -0.12 10.51
CA THR A 166 -6.95 0.93 9.61
C THR A 166 -8.14 1.58 10.28
N GLY A 167 -8.05 2.86 10.55
CA GLY A 167 -9.06 3.52 11.35
C GLY A 167 -9.82 4.59 10.62
N HIS A 168 -10.93 4.96 11.24
CA HIS A 168 -11.82 6.03 10.85
C HIS A 168 -11.61 7.24 11.76
N GLY A 169 -11.63 8.43 11.21
CA GLY A 169 -11.56 9.68 11.97
C GLY A 169 -10.30 10.53 11.72
N PRO A 170 -10.26 11.74 12.29
CA PRO A 170 -9.25 12.74 11.95
C PRO A 170 -7.82 12.38 12.38
N GLU A 171 -7.67 11.54 13.37
CA GLU A 171 -6.37 11.13 13.93
C GLU A 171 -5.97 9.71 13.53
N GLN A 172 -6.86 8.98 12.82
CA GLN A 172 -6.66 7.57 12.56
C GLN A 172 -5.98 7.35 11.20
N SER A 173 -4.74 6.95 11.28
CA SER A 173 -3.89 6.54 10.18
C SER A 173 -3.92 5.00 10.03
N VAL A 174 -3.01 4.48 9.22
CA VAL A 174 -2.65 3.06 9.22
C VAL A 174 -1.52 2.87 10.23
N ALA A 175 -1.79 2.10 11.29
CA ALA A 175 -0.78 1.73 12.26
C ALA A 175 -0.37 0.26 12.08
N VAL A 176 0.92 -0.02 12.15
CA VAL A 176 1.48 -1.37 12.06
C VAL A 176 2.18 -1.70 13.37
N LEU A 177 1.74 -2.77 14.03
CA LEU A 177 2.26 -3.22 15.31
C LEU A 177 2.61 -4.71 15.22
N PRO A 178 3.58 -5.21 15.99
CA PRO A 178 3.74 -6.65 16.15
C PRO A 178 2.46 -7.28 16.71
N LEU A 179 2.04 -8.42 16.22
CA LEU A 179 0.89 -9.15 16.76
C LEU A 179 1.31 -9.84 18.07
N SER A 180 1.30 -9.10 19.17
CA SER A 180 1.71 -9.55 20.50
C SER A 180 0.82 -8.95 21.59
N GLY A 181 0.77 -9.60 22.76
CA GLY A 181 -0.02 -9.11 23.89
C GLY A 181 0.40 -7.70 24.34
N ALA A 182 1.70 -7.39 24.31
CA ALA A 182 2.20 -6.05 24.66
C ALA A 182 1.72 -4.98 23.68
N ALA A 183 1.78 -5.27 22.37
CA ALA A 183 1.32 -4.32 21.35
C ALA A 183 -0.21 -4.12 21.42
N LEU A 184 -0.96 -5.16 21.74
CA LEU A 184 -2.41 -5.07 21.93
C LEU A 184 -2.79 -4.21 23.14
N THR A 185 -2.00 -4.24 24.21
CA THR A 185 -2.21 -3.36 25.38
C THR A 185 -2.03 -1.89 24.98
N LEU A 186 -1.04 -1.59 24.13
CA LEU A 186 -0.84 -0.24 23.59
C LEU A 186 -1.96 0.20 22.64
N ALA A 187 -2.47 -0.73 21.85
CA ALA A 187 -3.57 -0.50 20.90
C ALA A 187 -4.96 -0.52 21.58
N GLY A 188 -5.02 -0.85 22.88
CA GLY A 188 -6.25 -1.13 23.61
C GLY A 188 -7.43 -0.18 23.36
N PRO A 189 -7.26 1.15 23.41
CA PRO A 189 -8.35 2.08 23.13
C PRO A 189 -8.86 2.01 21.69
N LEU A 190 -8.03 1.67 20.72
CA LEU A 190 -8.38 1.53 19.31
C LEU A 190 -9.08 0.20 19.00
N VAL A 191 -8.81 -0.82 19.82
CA VAL A 191 -9.30 -2.20 19.64
C VAL A 191 -10.56 -2.47 20.46
N LEU A 192 -10.75 -1.76 21.57
CA LEU A 192 -11.77 -2.02 22.62
C LEU A 192 -12.90 -0.98 22.65
N GLY A 193 -13.08 -0.18 21.59
CA GLY A 193 -14.19 0.78 21.52
C GLY A 193 -15.58 0.13 21.64
N ASP A 194 -16.64 0.94 21.78
CA ASP A 194 -18.02 0.49 21.97
C ASP A 194 -18.53 -0.39 20.80
N GLU A 195 -18.03 -0.15 19.58
CA GLU A 195 -18.20 -1.04 18.43
C GLU A 195 -16.85 -1.67 18.07
N PRO A 196 -16.61 -2.92 18.50
CA PRO A 196 -15.34 -3.56 18.24
C PRO A 196 -15.15 -3.81 16.73
N PRO A 197 -13.98 -3.42 16.17
CA PRO A 197 -13.71 -3.52 14.74
C PRO A 197 -13.75 -4.98 14.25
N ALA A 198 -14.04 -5.17 12.97
CA ALA A 198 -13.87 -6.45 12.31
C ALA A 198 -12.40 -6.86 12.32
N ILE A 199 -12.12 -8.14 12.58
CA ILE A 199 -10.77 -8.70 12.55
C ILE A 199 -10.65 -9.56 11.30
N LEU A 200 -9.79 -9.15 10.38
CA LEU A 200 -9.45 -9.85 9.17
C LEU A 200 -8.08 -10.52 9.35
N ALA A 201 -7.96 -11.79 9.10
CA ALA A 201 -6.70 -12.49 9.31
C ALA A 201 -6.29 -13.35 8.11
N GLU A 202 -5.01 -13.35 7.80
CA GLU A 202 -4.43 -14.35 6.93
C GLU A 202 -4.55 -15.74 7.55
N PRO A 203 -4.80 -16.80 6.75
CA PRO A 203 -4.93 -18.15 7.28
C PRO A 203 -3.75 -18.59 8.16
N ALA A 204 -2.53 -18.16 7.82
CA ALA A 204 -1.32 -18.52 8.53
C ALA A 204 -1.28 -18.00 9.99
N VAL A 205 -1.93 -16.87 10.26
CA VAL A 205 -1.90 -16.20 11.59
C VAL A 205 -3.27 -16.16 12.26
N ALA A 206 -4.31 -16.72 11.67
CA ALA A 206 -5.68 -16.64 12.16
C ALA A 206 -5.81 -17.17 13.60
N THR A 207 -5.31 -18.38 13.87
CA THR A 207 -5.35 -18.97 15.22
C THR A 207 -4.59 -18.14 16.26
N LEU A 208 -3.45 -17.58 15.87
CA LEU A 208 -2.68 -16.67 16.73
C LEU A 208 -3.47 -15.40 17.03
N ALA A 209 -4.09 -14.81 16.00
CA ALA A 209 -4.91 -13.62 16.14
C ALA A 209 -6.13 -13.86 17.06
N GLU A 210 -6.86 -14.95 16.85
CA GLU A 210 -7.99 -15.32 17.71
C GLU A 210 -7.58 -15.49 19.18
N LYS A 211 -6.45 -16.19 19.41
CA LYS A 211 -5.92 -16.39 20.76
C LYS A 211 -5.55 -15.09 21.45
N LEU A 212 -4.90 -14.16 20.73
CA LEU A 212 -4.41 -12.91 21.31
C LEU A 212 -5.52 -11.86 21.45
N LEU A 213 -6.43 -11.78 20.50
CA LEU A 213 -7.52 -10.80 20.47
C LEU A 213 -8.77 -11.29 21.26
N GLY A 214 -8.83 -12.59 21.60
CA GLY A 214 -9.98 -13.17 22.33
C GLY A 214 -11.28 -13.16 21.54
N ARG A 215 -11.22 -13.06 20.20
CA ARG A 215 -12.41 -12.88 19.32
C ARG A 215 -12.21 -13.65 18.01
N PRO A 216 -13.31 -14.11 17.39
CA PRO A 216 -13.23 -14.78 16.09
C PRO A 216 -12.74 -13.82 15.01
N VAL A 217 -11.98 -14.36 14.06
CA VAL A 217 -11.47 -13.63 12.91
C VAL A 217 -12.19 -14.04 11.62
N GLN A 218 -12.26 -13.13 10.67
CA GLN A 218 -12.68 -13.42 9.30
C GLN A 218 -11.43 -13.70 8.47
N LEU A 219 -11.38 -14.86 7.82
CA LEU A 219 -10.26 -15.20 6.96
C LEU A 219 -10.23 -14.30 5.72
N ARG A 220 -9.04 -13.82 5.39
CA ARG A 220 -8.74 -13.08 4.17
C ARG A 220 -7.46 -13.60 3.54
N THR A 221 -7.55 -14.05 2.33
CA THR A 221 -6.40 -14.54 1.57
C THR A 221 -5.58 -13.39 1.01
N ASP A 222 -4.30 -13.65 0.70
CA ASP A 222 -3.42 -12.69 0.02
C ASP A 222 -4.01 -12.22 -1.30
N SER A 223 -4.65 -13.11 -2.06
CA SER A 223 -5.28 -12.77 -3.33
C SER A 223 -6.46 -11.83 -3.18
N GLU A 224 -7.30 -12.00 -2.16
CA GLU A 224 -8.42 -11.09 -1.85
C GLU A 224 -7.89 -9.70 -1.44
N ARG A 225 -6.82 -9.66 -0.65
CA ARG A 225 -6.18 -8.41 -0.23
C ARG A 225 -5.55 -7.70 -1.43
N ALA A 226 -4.83 -8.43 -2.29
CA ALA A 226 -4.26 -7.88 -3.52
C ALA A 226 -5.33 -7.30 -4.44
N LEU A 227 -6.46 -8.01 -4.63
CA LEU A 227 -7.60 -7.51 -5.40
C LEU A 227 -8.21 -6.23 -4.79
N ARG A 228 -8.33 -6.19 -3.45
CA ARG A 228 -8.82 -4.98 -2.76
C ARG A 228 -7.88 -3.80 -2.97
N ALA A 229 -6.57 -4.01 -2.80
CA ALA A 229 -5.55 -2.99 -3.04
C ALA A 229 -5.56 -2.46 -4.48
N ALA A 230 -5.68 -3.36 -5.47
CA ALA A 230 -5.71 -2.98 -6.89
C ALA A 230 -6.93 -2.12 -7.26
N ARG A 231 -8.00 -2.12 -6.48
CA ARG A 231 -9.18 -1.25 -6.66
C ARG A 231 -9.06 0.10 -5.95
N SER A 232 -7.96 0.34 -5.24
CA SER A 232 -7.71 1.63 -4.60
C SER A 232 -7.62 2.75 -5.64
N ASP A 233 -8.15 3.92 -5.30
CA ASP A 233 -7.96 5.16 -6.08
C ASP A 233 -6.57 5.77 -5.87
N TRP A 234 -5.80 5.27 -4.92
CA TRP A 234 -4.43 5.72 -4.69
C TRP A 234 -3.52 5.36 -5.86
N ASP A 235 -2.65 6.29 -6.19
CA ASP A 235 -1.48 6.04 -7.04
C ASP A 235 -0.26 6.65 -6.36
N LEU A 236 0.66 5.79 -5.95
CA LEU A 236 1.91 6.21 -5.30
C LEU A 236 2.96 6.66 -6.32
N ALA A 237 2.77 6.40 -7.62
CA ALA A 237 3.66 6.85 -8.69
C ALA A 237 3.45 8.34 -8.99
N GLN A 238 3.79 9.20 -8.03
CA GLN A 238 3.70 10.66 -8.16
C GLN A 238 5.09 11.29 -8.32
N PHE A 239 5.13 12.58 -8.64
CA PHE A 239 6.35 13.38 -8.82
C PHE A 239 7.29 12.78 -9.88
N ASP A 240 8.54 12.51 -9.51
CA ASP A 240 9.56 11.92 -10.40
C ASP A 240 9.26 10.47 -10.82
N LEU A 241 8.40 9.76 -10.11
CA LEU A 241 7.93 8.43 -10.49
C LEU A 241 6.73 8.46 -11.44
N ALA A 242 6.03 9.59 -11.58
CA ALA A 242 4.89 9.75 -12.48
C ALA A 242 5.27 9.66 -13.97
N SER A 243 6.48 10.06 -14.33
CA SER A 243 6.95 10.11 -15.72
C SER A 243 7.10 8.74 -16.38
N SER A 244 7.40 7.71 -15.61
CA SER A 244 7.55 6.35 -16.13
C SER A 244 6.22 5.71 -16.54
N GLY A 245 5.11 6.02 -15.88
CA GLY A 245 3.77 5.49 -16.21
C GLY A 245 3.07 6.20 -17.38
N ARG A 246 3.12 7.55 -17.41
CA ARG A 246 2.43 8.36 -18.45
C ARG A 246 3.07 8.25 -19.84
N THR A 247 4.39 8.16 -19.93
CA THR A 247 5.10 8.02 -21.22
C THR A 247 4.79 6.69 -21.90
N ARG A 248 4.32 5.68 -21.17
CA ARG A 248 3.95 4.36 -21.68
C ARG A 248 2.50 4.29 -22.15
N ALA A 249 1.59 5.00 -21.50
CA ALA A 249 0.21 5.13 -21.97
C ALA A 249 0.16 5.82 -23.34
N LEU A 250 1.03 6.81 -23.59
CA LEU A 250 1.13 7.53 -24.87
C LEU A 250 1.84 6.77 -26.00
N ARG A 251 2.61 5.71 -25.70
CA ARG A 251 3.24 4.82 -26.73
C ARG A 251 2.32 3.71 -27.23
N LYS A 252 1.09 3.63 -26.75
CA LYS A 252 0.09 2.62 -27.15
C LYS A 252 -0.93 3.10 -28.18
N PHE A 253 -0.72 4.30 -28.78
CA PHE A 253 -1.50 4.81 -29.92
C PHE A 253 -0.64 4.98 -31.16
#